data_9eba82231b9ad375e7fecf665fbeeed3
#
_entry.id   9eba82231b9ad375e7fecf665fbeeed3
#
_cell.length_a   1.000
_cell.length_b   1.000
_cell.length_c   1.000
_cell.angle_alpha   90.00
_cell.angle_beta   90.00
_cell.angle_gamma   90.00
#
_symmetry.space_group_name_H-M   'P 1'
#
loop_
_entity.id
_entity.type
_entity.pdbx_description
1 polymer ?
#
loop_
_entity_poly.entity_id
_entity_poly.type
_entity_poly.pdbx_seq_one_letter_code
_entity_poly.pdbx_strand_id
1 'polypeptide(L)'
;GLIVPILRRVETKNAQQLRDDLNRIKEATRNRTVSPADMKDPTITLSNFGMMAGRYATPVVVPPQVAILGTGGLRYDVVPVMGGIEVHKRIPLSITFDHRCITGGTACRWLAAVIKDLQKAQLHGNVMDAK
;
A
#
# COMPACT_ATOMS: atom_id res chain seq x y z
N GLY A 1 16.52 -3.81 13.41
CA GLY A 1 15.22 -4.49 13.36
C GLY A 1 14.23 -3.76 12.48
N LEU A 2 13.12 -4.40 12.14
CA LEU A 2 12.03 -3.79 11.38
C LEU A 2 11.19 -2.90 12.31
N ILE A 3 10.97 -1.64 11.91
CA ILE A 3 10.08 -0.71 12.59
C ILE A 3 8.95 -0.37 11.63
N VAL A 4 7.70 -0.48 12.10
CA VAL A 4 6.49 -0.24 11.28
C VAL A 4 5.67 0.87 11.95
N PRO A 5 6.00 2.13 11.69
CA PRO A 5 5.27 3.27 12.24
C PRO A 5 3.94 3.49 11.52
N ILE A 6 3.05 4.26 12.13
CA ILE A 6 1.68 4.45 11.70
C ILE A 6 1.47 5.83 11.10
N LEU A 7 0.87 5.90 9.93
CA LEU A 7 0.28 7.11 9.38
C LEU A 7 -1.14 7.28 9.96
N ARG A 8 -1.36 8.34 10.73
CA ARG A 8 -2.62 8.55 11.42
C ARG A 8 -3.58 9.39 10.61
N ARG A 9 -4.88 9.06 10.73
CA ARG A 9 -5.98 9.86 10.18
C ARG A 9 -5.80 10.17 8.70
N VAL A 10 -5.43 9.15 7.93
CA VAL A 10 -5.20 9.27 6.49
C VAL A 10 -6.44 9.78 5.74
N GLU A 11 -7.63 9.50 6.27
CA GLU A 11 -8.92 9.92 5.73
C GLU A 11 -9.15 11.42 5.76
N THR A 12 -8.42 12.15 6.61
CA THR A 12 -8.54 13.62 6.75
C THR A 12 -7.45 14.39 6.00
N LYS A 13 -6.55 13.70 5.32
CA LYS A 13 -5.34 14.29 4.72
C LYS A 13 -5.39 14.23 3.20
N ASN A 14 -4.86 15.27 2.57
CA ASN A 14 -4.63 15.28 1.14
C ASN A 14 -3.30 14.56 0.79
N ALA A 15 -3.04 14.35 -0.51
CA ALA A 15 -1.87 13.62 -0.98
C ALA A 15 -0.54 14.27 -0.54
N GLN A 16 -0.45 15.59 -0.52
CA GLN A 16 0.76 16.30 -0.07
C GLN A 16 1.01 16.08 1.42
N GLN A 17 -0.01 16.22 2.26
CA GLN A 17 0.09 15.98 3.70
C GLN A 17 0.50 14.55 4.02
N LEU A 18 -0.06 13.56 3.28
CA LEU A 18 0.34 12.15 3.42
C LEU A 18 1.81 11.93 3.02
N ARG A 19 2.28 12.61 1.98
CA ARG A 19 3.67 12.56 1.55
C ARG A 19 4.60 13.13 2.61
N ASP A 20 4.24 14.27 3.17
CA ASP A 20 5.05 14.94 4.21
C ASP A 20 5.12 14.10 5.48
N ASP A 21 4.00 13.52 5.91
CA ASP A 21 3.95 12.60 7.04
C ASP A 21 4.79 11.34 6.80
N LEU A 22 4.71 10.76 5.61
CA LEU A 22 5.52 9.61 5.25
C LEU A 22 7.01 9.93 5.29
N ASN A 23 7.42 11.09 4.76
CA ASN A 23 8.81 11.52 4.78
C ASN A 23 9.29 11.76 6.22
N ARG A 24 8.50 12.42 7.06
CA ARG A 24 8.77 12.62 8.48
C ARG A 24 8.99 11.29 9.22
N ILE A 25 8.10 10.33 9.00
CA ILE A 25 8.19 9.00 9.63
C ILE A 25 9.41 8.22 9.14
N LYS A 26 9.73 8.30 7.84
CA LYS A 26 10.95 7.68 7.28
C LYS A 26 12.21 8.24 7.92
N GLU A 27 12.28 9.55 8.11
CA GLU A 27 13.41 10.21 8.75
C GLU A 27 13.51 9.86 10.23
N ALA A 28 12.41 9.91 10.98
CA ALA A 28 12.36 9.48 12.36
C ALA A 28 12.81 8.01 12.53
N THR A 29 12.43 7.14 11.60
CA THR A 29 12.85 5.74 11.59
C THR A 29 14.36 5.60 11.36
N ARG A 30 14.93 6.34 10.42
CA ARG A 30 16.38 6.36 10.17
C ARG A 30 17.16 6.83 11.38
N ASN A 31 16.67 7.87 12.03
CA ASN A 31 17.30 8.49 13.21
C ASN A 31 16.99 7.76 14.52
N ARG A 32 16.16 6.69 14.46
CA ARG A 32 15.69 5.92 15.64
C ARG A 32 14.96 6.77 16.67
N THR A 33 14.24 7.80 16.23
CA THR A 33 13.48 8.74 17.07
C THR A 33 11.97 8.53 16.97
N VAL A 34 11.51 7.40 16.41
CA VAL A 34 10.09 7.04 16.36
C VAL A 34 9.54 6.91 17.78
N SER A 35 8.48 7.65 18.06
CA SER A 35 7.84 7.61 19.37
C SER A 35 7.00 6.34 19.57
N PRO A 36 6.84 5.85 20.82
CA PRO A 36 5.92 4.75 21.09
C PRO A 36 4.48 5.04 20.66
N ALA A 37 4.07 6.32 20.63
CA ALA A 37 2.76 6.75 20.17
C ALA A 37 2.60 6.52 18.65
N ASP A 38 3.68 6.65 17.87
CA ASP A 38 3.65 6.41 16.42
C ASP A 38 3.56 4.91 16.05
N MET A 39 3.48 4.01 17.01
CA MET A 39 3.47 2.56 16.81
C MET A 39 2.22 1.88 17.37
N LYS A 40 1.27 2.63 17.96
CA LYS A 40 0.07 2.06 18.61
C LYS A 40 -1.17 2.22 17.74
N ASP A 41 -2.07 1.24 17.87
CA ASP A 41 -3.43 1.25 17.31
C ASP A 41 -3.50 1.37 15.77
N PRO A 42 -2.79 0.53 15.01
CA PRO A 42 -2.95 0.47 13.57
C PRO A 42 -4.30 -0.15 13.22
N THR A 43 -4.94 0.34 12.14
CA THR A 43 -6.19 -0.23 11.63
C THR A 43 -5.98 -1.21 10.49
N ILE A 44 -5.00 -0.93 9.61
CA ILE A 44 -4.60 -1.77 8.48
C ILE A 44 -3.11 -1.61 8.25
N THR A 45 -2.45 -2.66 7.78
CA THR A 45 -1.03 -2.60 7.38
C THR A 45 -0.91 -2.56 5.85
N LEU A 46 -0.01 -1.71 5.36
CA LEU A 46 0.52 -1.77 4.00
C LEU A 46 1.93 -2.34 4.04
N SER A 47 2.14 -3.48 3.39
CA SER A 47 3.45 -4.15 3.30
C SER A 47 3.98 -4.08 1.88
N ASN A 48 5.10 -3.37 1.66
CA ASN A 48 5.79 -3.35 0.39
C ASN A 48 6.99 -4.31 0.43
N PHE A 49 6.78 -5.52 -0.07
CA PHE A 49 7.82 -6.54 -0.19
C PHE A 49 8.42 -6.62 -1.61
N GLY A 50 7.94 -5.81 -2.53
CA GLY A 50 8.40 -5.79 -3.92
C GLY A 50 9.86 -5.40 -4.08
N MET A 51 10.40 -4.60 -3.17
CA MET A 51 11.82 -4.24 -3.12
C MET A 51 12.74 -5.45 -2.84
N MET A 52 12.18 -6.55 -2.30
CA MET A 52 12.90 -7.78 -1.98
C MET A 52 12.63 -8.89 -3.00
N ALA A 53 12.22 -8.55 -4.22
CA ALA A 53 11.93 -9.45 -5.34
C ALA A 53 10.64 -10.29 -5.22
N GLY A 54 9.76 -10.01 -4.27
CA GLY A 54 8.47 -10.71 -4.13
C GLY A 54 7.44 -10.28 -5.16
N ARG A 55 6.68 -11.24 -5.72
CA ARG A 55 5.56 -10.96 -6.62
C ARG A 55 4.22 -10.94 -5.89
N TYR A 56 3.95 -11.99 -5.13
CA TYR A 56 2.78 -12.16 -4.28
C TYR A 56 3.22 -12.63 -2.90
N ALA A 57 2.45 -12.32 -1.89
CA ALA A 57 2.68 -12.78 -0.54
C ALA A 57 1.35 -13.09 0.16
N THR A 58 1.43 -13.94 1.16
CA THR A 58 0.37 -14.23 2.14
C THR A 58 0.84 -13.74 3.51
N PRO A 59 0.83 -12.41 3.76
CA PRO A 59 1.28 -11.88 5.03
C PRO A 59 0.32 -12.27 6.15
N VAL A 60 0.85 -12.42 7.37
CA VAL A 60 0.05 -12.73 8.55
C VAL A 60 -0.56 -11.44 9.10
N VAL A 61 -1.87 -11.44 9.32
CA VAL A 61 -2.58 -10.33 9.97
C VAL A 61 -2.25 -10.32 11.46
N VAL A 62 -1.87 -9.16 11.98
CA VAL A 62 -1.51 -8.98 13.39
C VAL A 62 -2.67 -8.31 14.13
N PRO A 63 -3.37 -9.02 15.06
CA PRO A 63 -4.43 -8.41 15.84
C PRO A 63 -3.96 -7.17 16.61
N PRO A 64 -4.83 -6.16 16.81
CA PRO A 64 -6.26 -6.11 16.49
C PRO A 64 -6.59 -5.71 15.04
N GLN A 65 -5.61 -5.60 14.17
CA GLN A 65 -5.87 -5.37 12.74
C GLN A 65 -6.63 -6.55 12.14
N VAL A 66 -7.44 -6.26 11.12
CA VAL A 66 -8.25 -7.28 10.44
C VAL A 66 -7.82 -7.52 8.99
N ALA A 67 -6.92 -6.72 8.46
CA ALA A 67 -6.42 -6.87 7.10
C ALA A 67 -4.99 -6.32 6.92
N ILE A 68 -4.31 -6.86 5.91
CA ILE A 68 -3.01 -6.39 5.44
C ILE A 68 -3.00 -6.41 3.92
N LEU A 69 -2.63 -5.28 3.31
CA LEU A 69 -2.42 -5.14 1.87
C LEU A 69 -0.93 -5.30 1.56
N GLY A 70 -0.59 -6.21 0.70
CA GLY A 70 0.76 -6.42 0.20
C GLY A 70 0.95 -5.87 -1.20
N THR A 71 2.06 -5.17 -1.46
CA THR A 71 2.47 -4.74 -2.78
C THR A 71 3.74 -5.47 -3.20
N GLY A 72 3.68 -6.16 -4.32
CA GLY A 72 4.84 -6.87 -4.91
C GLY A 72 5.69 -5.95 -5.79
N GLY A 73 6.70 -6.54 -6.43
CA GLY A 73 7.64 -5.82 -7.29
C GLY A 73 6.98 -5.22 -8.53
N LEU A 74 7.27 -3.95 -8.78
CA LEU A 74 6.89 -3.26 -10.01
C LEU A 74 7.64 -3.87 -11.20
N ARG A 75 6.94 -4.20 -12.26
CA ARG A 75 7.53 -4.76 -13.47
C ARG A 75 6.75 -4.34 -14.71
N TYR A 76 7.36 -4.58 -15.87
CA TYR A 76 6.70 -4.45 -17.15
C TYR A 76 6.03 -5.79 -17.53
N ASP A 77 4.75 -5.73 -17.88
CA ASP A 77 3.99 -6.86 -18.41
C ASP A 77 3.41 -6.49 -19.78
N VAL A 78 3.37 -7.45 -20.68
CA VAL A 78 2.65 -7.33 -21.94
C VAL A 78 1.18 -7.58 -21.69
N VAL A 79 0.33 -6.64 -22.07
CA VAL A 79 -1.13 -6.70 -21.87
C VAL A 79 -1.88 -6.56 -23.18
N PRO A 80 -2.98 -7.31 -23.38
CA PRO A 80 -3.84 -7.10 -24.51
C PRO A 80 -4.59 -5.78 -24.36
N VAL A 81 -4.67 -5.01 -25.45
CA VAL A 81 -5.50 -3.81 -25.56
C VAL A 81 -6.34 -3.92 -26.81
N MET A 82 -7.40 -3.10 -26.91
CA MET A 82 -8.22 -3.09 -28.11
C MET A 82 -7.39 -2.65 -29.32
N GLY A 83 -7.21 -3.56 -30.29
CA GLY A 83 -6.39 -3.32 -31.48
C GLY A 83 -4.94 -3.79 -31.41
N GLY A 84 -4.48 -4.40 -30.28
CA GLY A 84 -3.11 -4.86 -30.20
C GLY A 84 -2.65 -5.31 -28.82
N ILE A 85 -1.36 -5.13 -28.59
CA ILE A 85 -0.71 -5.42 -27.31
C ILE A 85 0.13 -4.21 -26.90
N GLU A 86 0.19 -3.94 -25.60
CA GLU A 86 0.99 -2.86 -25.04
C GLU A 86 1.86 -3.36 -23.87
N VAL A 87 2.90 -2.62 -23.55
CA VAL A 87 3.75 -2.88 -22.38
C VAL A 87 3.38 -1.90 -21.28
N HIS A 88 2.85 -2.42 -20.18
CA HIS A 88 2.43 -1.61 -19.03
C HIS A 88 3.28 -1.90 -17.80
N LYS A 89 3.52 -0.86 -16.99
CA LYS A 89 4.03 -1.03 -15.64
C LYS A 89 2.90 -1.55 -14.75
N ARG A 90 3.13 -2.67 -14.09
CA ARG A 90 2.15 -3.32 -13.21
C ARG A 90 2.77 -3.61 -11.85
N ILE A 91 1.97 -3.41 -10.82
CA ILE A 91 2.27 -3.78 -9.44
C ILE A 91 1.26 -4.84 -8.99
N PRO A 92 1.69 -6.03 -8.56
CA PRO A 92 0.77 -7.01 -8.01
C PRO A 92 0.34 -6.61 -6.60
N LEU A 93 -0.95 -6.77 -6.32
CA LEU A 93 -1.53 -6.54 -5.01
C LEU A 93 -2.00 -7.87 -4.41
N SER A 94 -1.79 -8.04 -3.11
CA SER A 94 -2.27 -9.17 -2.32
C SER A 94 -2.96 -8.65 -1.07
N ILE A 95 -4.11 -9.21 -0.71
CA ILE A 95 -4.79 -8.89 0.54
C ILE A 95 -4.96 -10.15 1.37
N THR A 96 -4.60 -10.08 2.65
CA THR A 96 -4.93 -11.08 3.66
C THR A 96 -5.83 -10.44 4.70
N PHE A 97 -6.85 -11.13 5.15
CA PHE A 97 -7.83 -10.61 6.11
C PHE A 97 -8.36 -11.68 7.05
N ASP A 98 -8.84 -11.24 8.21
CA ASP A 98 -9.50 -12.10 9.19
C ASP A 98 -10.95 -12.38 8.74
N HIS A 99 -11.21 -13.61 8.32
CA HIS A 99 -12.52 -14.00 7.80
C HIS A 99 -13.64 -14.02 8.84
N ARG A 100 -13.30 -13.92 10.12
CA ARG A 100 -14.27 -13.74 11.21
C ARG A 100 -14.89 -12.33 11.21
N CYS A 101 -14.14 -11.35 10.73
CA CYS A 101 -14.52 -9.94 10.71
C CYS A 101 -14.92 -9.45 9.31
N ILE A 102 -14.34 -10.01 8.26
CA ILE A 102 -14.49 -9.55 6.88
C ILE A 102 -14.87 -10.74 5.98
N THR A 103 -15.90 -10.56 5.15
CA THR A 103 -16.24 -11.55 4.13
C THR A 103 -15.36 -11.40 2.89
N GLY A 104 -15.16 -12.48 2.14
CA GLY A 104 -14.42 -12.43 0.87
C GLY A 104 -14.98 -11.41 -0.11
N GLY A 105 -16.31 -11.30 -0.21
CA GLY A 105 -16.96 -10.29 -1.06
C GLY A 105 -16.65 -8.86 -0.64
N THR A 106 -16.55 -8.56 0.66
CA THR A 106 -16.16 -7.24 1.16
C THR A 106 -14.70 -6.94 0.84
N ALA A 107 -13.80 -7.89 1.09
CA ALA A 107 -12.38 -7.75 0.76
C ALA A 107 -12.14 -7.51 -0.73
N CYS A 108 -12.83 -8.28 -1.60
CA CYS A 108 -12.73 -8.12 -3.06
C CYS A 108 -13.26 -6.77 -3.55
N ARG A 109 -14.39 -6.29 -3.02
CA ARG A 109 -14.92 -4.96 -3.37
C ARG A 109 -13.96 -3.84 -2.95
N TRP A 110 -13.39 -3.94 -1.76
CA TRP A 110 -12.39 -2.98 -1.28
C TRP A 110 -11.14 -2.97 -2.17
N LEU A 111 -10.60 -4.16 -2.49
CA LEU A 111 -9.43 -4.28 -3.36
C LEU A 111 -9.71 -3.74 -4.78
N ALA A 112 -10.89 -4.01 -5.32
CA ALA A 112 -11.31 -3.48 -6.62
C ALA A 112 -11.38 -1.94 -6.61
N ALA A 113 -11.85 -1.34 -5.51
CA ALA A 113 -11.86 0.12 -5.37
C ALA A 113 -10.44 0.70 -5.33
N VAL A 114 -9.51 0.07 -4.61
CA VAL A 114 -8.09 0.46 -4.59
C VAL A 114 -7.48 0.36 -5.99
N ILE A 115 -7.72 -0.72 -6.71
CA ILE A 115 -7.22 -0.90 -8.09
C ILE A 115 -7.78 0.19 -9.00
N LYS A 116 -9.08 0.46 -8.93
CA LYS A 116 -9.73 1.51 -9.71
C LYS A 116 -9.13 2.89 -9.45
N ASP A 117 -8.81 3.21 -8.18
CA ASP A 117 -8.18 4.47 -7.83
C ASP A 117 -6.75 4.56 -8.34
N LEU A 118 -5.97 3.49 -8.24
CA LEU A 118 -4.60 3.43 -8.77
C LEU A 118 -4.55 3.57 -10.31
N GLN A 119 -5.62 3.21 -11.01
CA GLN A 119 -5.73 3.32 -12.47
C GLN A 119 -6.15 4.72 -12.95
N LYS A 120 -6.56 5.62 -12.05
CA LYS A 120 -6.94 7.00 -12.41
C LYS A 120 -5.70 7.84 -12.70
N ALA A 121 -5.43 8.15 -13.96
CA ALA A 121 -4.28 8.92 -14.40
C ALA A 121 -4.17 10.31 -13.72
N GLN A 122 -5.29 10.96 -13.41
CA GLN A 122 -5.34 12.30 -12.84
C GLN A 122 -4.93 12.39 -11.36
N LEU A 123 -5.03 11.30 -10.61
CA LEU A 123 -4.61 11.29 -9.18
C LEU A 123 -3.11 11.18 -9.00
N HIS A 124 -2.38 10.78 -10.04
CA HIS A 124 -0.96 10.46 -9.97
C HIS A 124 -0.06 11.42 -10.78
N GLY A 125 -0.66 12.40 -11.46
CA GLY A 125 0.00 13.25 -12.45
C GLY A 125 1.15 14.13 -11.94
N ASN A 126 1.33 14.30 -10.63
CA ASN A 126 2.38 15.17 -10.08
C ASN A 126 3.34 14.47 -9.12
N VAL A 127 3.28 13.15 -8.99
CA VAL A 127 4.17 12.40 -8.08
C VAL A 127 5.39 11.83 -8.79
N MET A 128 5.41 11.86 -10.11
CA MET A 128 6.48 11.24 -10.93
C MET A 128 7.70 12.15 -11.16
N ASP A 129 7.65 13.43 -10.85
CA ASP A 129 8.74 14.38 -11.10
C ASP A 129 9.66 14.63 -9.90
N ALA A 130 9.49 13.90 -8.80
CA ALA A 130 10.43 13.94 -7.68
C ALA A 130 11.50 12.84 -7.87
N LYS A 131 12.56 13.19 -8.60
CA LYS A 131 13.84 12.44 -8.62
C LYS A 131 14.51 12.52 -7.26
#